data_c09bceb7b6c8de55389f97f34082a673
#
_entry.id   c09bceb7b6c8de55389f97f34082a673
#
_cell.length_a   1.000
_cell.length_b   1.000
_cell.length_c   1.000
_cell.angle_alpha   90.00
_cell.angle_beta   90.00
_cell.angle_gamma   90.00
#
_symmetry.space_group_name_H-M   'P 1'
#
loop_
_entity.id
_entity.type
_entity.pdbx_description
1 polymer ?
#
loop_
_entity_poly.entity_id
_entity_poly.type
_entity_poly.pdbx_seq_one_letter_code
_entity_poly.pdbx_strand_id
1 'polypeptide(L)'
;MELDNSVMAREKDKAIAYAHKWLEAMEKHYGVRPMLYTYDSYYNNYLKGEGFEGYDFFIARYSEDNMPRVPHLEIWQFSEKGNLQGINAPTDLDIFMGDYADFKKYVSENCIRRPSPEANGVMRGR
;
A
#
# COMPACT_ATOMS: atom_id res chain seq x y z
N MET A 1 -0.53 1.21 6.00
CA MET A 1 -0.53 2.30 7.01
C MET A 1 -1.42 3.43 6.53
N GLU A 2 -2.31 3.88 7.37
CA GLU A 2 -3.22 5.00 7.12
C GLU A 2 -3.07 6.04 8.24
N LEU A 3 -3.09 7.32 7.88
CA LEU A 3 -2.99 8.43 8.82
C LEU A 3 -4.27 9.26 8.79
N ASP A 4 -4.80 9.58 9.95
CA ASP A 4 -6.01 10.39 10.09
C ASP A 4 -5.74 11.87 9.80
N ASN A 5 -6.66 12.51 9.09
CA ASN A 5 -6.56 13.93 8.73
C ASN A 5 -6.43 14.88 9.94
N SER A 6 -7.08 14.55 11.04
CA SER A 6 -7.05 15.40 12.24
C SER A 6 -5.67 15.40 12.90
N VAL A 7 -4.99 14.27 12.89
CA VAL A 7 -3.62 14.14 13.39
C VAL A 7 -2.66 14.90 12.50
N MET A 8 -2.77 14.72 11.17
CA MET A 8 -1.88 15.40 10.21
C MET A 8 -2.02 16.93 10.26
N ALA A 9 -3.22 17.44 10.45
CA ALA A 9 -3.42 18.88 10.53
C ALA A 9 -2.80 19.54 11.76
N ARG A 10 -2.69 18.80 12.88
CA ARG A 10 -2.22 19.34 14.15
C ARG A 10 -0.77 18.99 14.49
N GLU A 11 -0.34 17.83 14.09
CA GLU A 11 0.95 17.28 14.52
C GLU A 11 1.73 16.67 13.34
N LYS A 12 1.73 17.34 12.20
CA LYS A 12 2.33 16.84 10.94
C LYS A 12 3.72 16.26 11.15
N ASP A 13 4.63 17.01 11.75
CA ASP A 13 6.04 16.60 11.87
C ASP A 13 6.20 15.33 12.72
N LYS A 14 5.44 15.23 13.80
CA LYS A 14 5.43 14.04 14.64
C LYS A 14 4.83 12.85 13.90
N ALA A 15 3.74 13.04 13.18
CA ALA A 15 3.09 11.99 12.41
C ALA A 15 4.01 11.47 11.31
N ILE A 16 4.71 12.34 10.60
CA ILE A 16 5.71 11.97 9.59
C ILE A 16 6.86 11.16 10.22
N ALA A 17 7.40 11.61 11.35
CA ALA A 17 8.46 10.89 12.06
C ALA A 17 8.01 9.50 12.54
N TYR A 18 6.79 9.39 13.06
CA TYR A 18 6.18 8.11 13.43
C TYR A 18 6.00 7.18 12.25
N ALA A 19 5.53 7.72 11.13
CA ALA A 19 5.35 6.96 9.90
C ALA A 19 6.66 6.35 9.43
N HIS A 20 7.74 7.11 9.39
CA HIS A 20 9.07 6.61 9.03
C HIS A 20 9.54 5.50 9.98
N LYS A 21 9.45 5.70 11.29
CA LYS A 21 9.83 4.69 12.28
C LYS A 21 9.02 3.40 12.12
N TRP A 22 7.72 3.53 11.91
CA TRP A 22 6.86 2.36 11.72
C TRP A 22 7.22 1.59 10.45
N LEU A 23 7.42 2.30 9.35
CA LEU A 23 7.79 1.70 8.06
C LEU A 23 9.14 0.98 8.14
N GLU A 24 10.13 1.60 8.76
CA GLU A 24 11.46 0.99 8.99
C GLU A 24 11.37 -0.26 9.87
N ALA A 25 10.59 -0.20 10.94
CA ALA A 25 10.37 -1.33 11.82
C ALA A 25 9.68 -2.50 11.10
N MET A 26 8.68 -2.22 10.27
CA MET A 26 7.98 -3.23 9.49
C MET A 26 8.87 -3.84 8.40
N GLU A 27 9.65 -3.03 7.71
CA GLU A 27 10.62 -3.52 6.73
C GLU A 27 11.66 -4.44 7.38
N LYS A 28 12.17 -4.05 8.53
CA LYS A 28 13.12 -4.87 9.30
C LYS A 28 12.48 -6.19 9.77
N HIS A 29 11.25 -6.14 10.23
CA HIS A 29 10.54 -7.31 10.75
C HIS A 29 10.18 -8.32 9.66
N TYR A 30 9.66 -7.84 8.54
CA TYR A 30 9.16 -8.69 7.45
C TYR A 30 10.17 -8.96 6.33
N GLY A 31 11.28 -8.22 6.30
CA GLY A 31 12.30 -8.36 5.26
C GLY A 31 11.90 -7.84 3.88
N VAL A 32 10.76 -7.18 3.79
CA VAL A 32 10.27 -6.52 2.57
C VAL A 32 9.76 -5.12 2.90
N ARG A 33 9.91 -4.20 1.95
CA ARG A 33 9.48 -2.82 2.14
C ARG A 33 7.95 -2.74 2.10
N PRO A 34 7.30 -2.12 3.08
CA PRO A 34 5.85 -1.93 3.07
C PRO A 34 5.38 -1.03 1.92
N MET A 35 4.19 -1.27 1.42
CA MET A 35 3.48 -0.37 0.51
C MET A 35 2.66 0.63 1.32
N LEU A 36 2.65 1.89 0.89
CA LEU A 36 1.85 2.95 1.51
C LEU A 36 0.52 3.10 0.81
N TYR A 37 -0.57 2.95 1.58
CA TYR A 37 -1.91 3.29 1.13
C TYR A 37 -2.32 4.66 1.65
N THR A 38 -2.77 5.54 0.75
CA THR A 38 -3.31 6.86 1.12
C THR A 38 -4.18 7.43 0.01
N TYR A 39 -4.90 8.52 0.32
CA TYR A 39 -5.60 9.30 -0.69
C TYR A 39 -4.63 10.23 -1.44
N ASP A 40 -4.93 10.50 -2.72
CA ASP A 40 -4.15 11.40 -3.57
C ASP A 40 -4.00 12.80 -2.94
N SER A 41 -5.09 13.34 -2.40
CA SER A 41 -5.05 14.63 -1.70
C SER A 41 -4.16 14.60 -0.46
N TYR A 42 -4.17 13.50 0.26
CA TYR A 42 -3.34 13.30 1.45
C TYR A 42 -1.86 13.27 1.12
N TYR A 43 -1.51 12.51 0.08
CA TYR A 43 -0.14 12.47 -0.42
C TYR A 43 0.34 13.87 -0.80
N ASN A 44 -0.44 14.58 -1.60
CA ASN A 44 -0.05 15.92 -2.07
C ASN A 44 0.07 16.96 -0.95
N ASN A 45 -0.80 16.88 0.05
CA ASN A 45 -0.83 17.86 1.15
C ASN A 45 0.19 17.57 2.26
N TYR A 46 0.52 16.30 2.50
CA TYR A 46 1.26 15.93 3.71
C TYR A 46 2.50 15.07 3.48
N LEU A 47 2.52 14.21 2.47
CA LEU A 47 3.59 13.22 2.30
C LEU A 47 4.61 13.59 1.23
N LYS A 48 4.21 14.38 0.26
CA LYS A 48 5.07 14.80 -0.84
C LYS A 48 6.26 15.59 -0.33
N GLY A 49 7.47 15.17 -0.70
CA GLY A 49 8.70 15.81 -0.26
C GLY A 49 9.14 15.48 1.17
N GLU A 50 8.48 14.53 1.84
CA GLU A 50 8.76 14.18 3.24
C GLU A 50 9.56 12.86 3.37
N GLY A 51 10.22 12.43 2.31
CA GLY A 51 11.12 11.26 2.33
C GLY A 51 10.45 9.91 2.07
N PHE A 52 9.23 9.88 1.55
CA PHE A 52 8.51 8.65 1.24
C PHE A 52 8.65 8.20 -0.23
N GLU A 53 9.41 8.92 -1.04
CA GLU A 53 9.51 8.69 -2.48
C GLU A 53 10.12 7.32 -2.85
N GLY A 54 10.84 6.69 -1.93
CA GLY A 54 11.39 5.34 -2.11
C GLY A 54 10.41 4.21 -1.84
N TYR A 55 9.21 4.50 -1.38
CA TYR A 55 8.16 3.50 -1.11
C TYR A 55 7.25 3.34 -2.31
N ASP A 56 6.69 2.15 -2.47
CA ASP A 56 5.62 1.89 -3.42
C ASP A 56 4.29 2.38 -2.85
N PHE A 57 3.44 2.91 -3.72
CA PHE A 57 2.18 3.52 -3.32
C PHE A 57 0.97 2.77 -3.86
N PHE A 58 -0.02 2.63 -3.00
CA PHE A 58 -1.38 2.28 -3.32
C PHE A 58 -2.23 3.54 -3.05
N ILE A 59 -2.70 4.21 -4.09
CA ILE A 59 -3.36 5.51 -3.97
C ILE A 59 -4.84 5.41 -4.30
N ALA A 60 -5.67 5.91 -3.40
CA ALA A 60 -7.09 6.13 -3.66
C ALA A 60 -7.32 7.50 -4.29
N ARG A 61 -7.90 7.49 -5.46
CA ARG A 61 -8.42 8.66 -6.15
C ARG A 61 -9.62 8.23 -6.99
N TYR A 62 -10.80 8.59 -6.55
CA TYR A 62 -12.05 8.16 -7.16
C TYR A 62 -12.37 8.99 -8.40
N SER A 63 -11.74 8.60 -9.50
CA SER A 63 -11.89 9.22 -10.81
C SER A 63 -11.49 8.20 -11.87
N GLU A 64 -12.28 8.02 -12.88
CA GLU A 64 -11.97 7.11 -13.99
C GLU A 64 -10.96 7.74 -14.98
N ASP A 65 -10.88 9.06 -15.02
CA ASP A 65 -10.12 9.80 -16.03
C ASP A 65 -8.82 10.43 -15.52
N ASN A 66 -8.64 10.51 -14.20
CA ASN A 66 -7.53 11.21 -13.58
C ASN A 66 -6.70 10.29 -12.70
N MET A 67 -5.70 9.66 -13.27
CA MET A 67 -4.74 8.86 -12.53
C MET A 67 -3.91 9.73 -11.55
N PRO A 68 -3.66 9.25 -10.32
CA PRO A 68 -2.76 9.93 -9.39
C PRO A 68 -1.36 10.11 -9.98
N ARG A 69 -0.71 11.23 -9.67
CA ARG A 69 0.67 11.51 -10.06
C ARG A 69 1.59 11.35 -8.86
N VAL A 70 1.92 10.12 -8.55
CA VAL A 70 2.74 9.75 -7.40
C VAL A 70 3.91 8.89 -7.89
N PRO A 71 5.16 9.17 -7.48
CA PRO A 71 6.27 8.27 -7.78
C PRO A 71 6.00 6.87 -7.25
N HIS A 72 6.37 5.85 -8.00
CA HIS A 72 6.16 4.45 -7.62
C HIS A 72 4.70 4.10 -7.30
N LEU A 73 3.77 4.64 -8.09
CA LEU A 73 2.37 4.23 -8.03
C LEU A 73 2.25 2.80 -8.58
N GLU A 74 1.91 1.85 -7.72
CA GLU A 74 1.75 0.44 -8.10
C GLU A 74 0.30 0.03 -8.21
N ILE A 75 -0.57 0.57 -7.34
CA ILE A 75 -1.99 0.28 -7.35
C ILE A 75 -2.78 1.59 -7.26
N TRP A 76 -3.76 1.71 -8.13
CA TRP A 76 -4.70 2.83 -8.11
C TRP A 76 -6.10 2.32 -7.77
N GLN A 77 -6.64 2.76 -6.64
CA GLN A 77 -8.04 2.57 -6.29
C GLN A 77 -8.84 3.69 -6.93
N PHE A 78 -9.55 3.37 -8.02
CA PHE A 78 -10.22 4.38 -8.82
C PHE A 78 -11.71 4.52 -8.51
N SER A 79 -12.29 3.59 -7.76
CA SER A 79 -13.70 3.62 -7.36
C SER A 79 -13.92 2.90 -6.03
N GLU A 80 -14.88 3.40 -5.25
CA GLU A 80 -15.45 2.74 -4.07
C GLU A 80 -16.88 2.24 -4.30
N LYS A 81 -17.36 2.33 -5.55
CA LYS A 81 -18.75 2.06 -5.95
C LYS A 81 -18.87 0.95 -6.97
N GLY A 82 -17.91 0.04 -6.98
CA GLY A 82 -17.95 -1.12 -7.85
C GLY A 82 -19.13 -2.04 -7.56
N ASN A 83 -19.67 -2.64 -8.60
CA ASN A 83 -20.72 -3.62 -8.50
C ASN A 83 -20.21 -4.96 -9.04
N LEU A 84 -20.06 -5.93 -8.16
CA LEU A 84 -19.60 -7.27 -8.50
C LEU A 84 -20.73 -8.28 -8.31
N GLN A 85 -20.88 -9.18 -9.28
CA GLN A 85 -21.84 -10.26 -9.19
C GLN A 85 -21.57 -11.14 -7.95
N GLY A 86 -22.60 -11.35 -7.15
CA GLY A 86 -22.50 -12.15 -5.93
C GLY A 86 -22.17 -11.36 -4.67
N ILE A 87 -21.91 -10.05 -4.79
CA ILE A 87 -21.70 -9.16 -3.66
C ILE A 87 -22.80 -8.11 -3.64
N ASN A 88 -23.55 -8.05 -2.52
CA ASN A 88 -24.68 -7.14 -2.36
C ASN A 88 -24.30 -5.80 -1.70
N ALA A 89 -23.10 -5.33 -1.94
CA ALA A 89 -22.60 -4.07 -1.40
C ALA A 89 -21.66 -3.41 -2.41
N PRO A 90 -21.51 -2.07 -2.35
CA PRO A 90 -20.46 -1.40 -3.12
C PRO A 90 -19.09 -1.96 -2.78
N THR A 91 -18.24 -2.09 -3.78
CA THR A 91 -16.91 -2.70 -3.66
C THR A 91 -15.86 -1.76 -4.22
N ASP A 92 -14.72 -1.71 -3.58
CA ASP A 92 -13.57 -0.99 -4.11
C ASP A 92 -13.08 -1.65 -5.39
N LEU A 93 -12.70 -0.83 -6.35
CA LEU A 93 -12.10 -1.25 -7.61
C LEU A 93 -10.69 -0.70 -7.72
N ASP A 94 -9.74 -1.60 -7.87
CA ASP A 94 -8.31 -1.30 -7.94
C ASP A 94 -7.73 -1.77 -9.25
N ILE A 95 -6.73 -1.05 -9.75
CA ILE A 95 -5.95 -1.47 -10.90
C ILE A 95 -4.46 -1.48 -10.55
N PHE A 96 -3.79 -2.58 -10.86
CA PHE A 96 -2.33 -2.66 -10.81
C PHE A 96 -1.73 -1.93 -12.01
N MET A 97 -0.69 -1.13 -11.77
CA MET A 97 -0.04 -0.31 -12.80
C MET A 97 0.99 -1.12 -13.58
N GLY A 98 0.51 -1.98 -14.45
CA GLY A 98 1.32 -2.88 -15.26
C GLY A 98 0.47 -4.01 -15.82
N ASP A 99 1.08 -4.91 -16.56
CA ASP A 99 0.40 -6.10 -17.05
C ASP A 99 0.46 -7.26 -16.04
N TYR A 100 -0.08 -8.41 -16.43
CA TYR A 100 -0.09 -9.59 -15.56
C TYR A 100 1.32 -10.13 -15.25
N ALA A 101 2.25 -10.01 -16.19
CA ALA A 101 3.63 -10.41 -15.97
C ALA A 101 4.33 -9.48 -14.96
N ASP A 102 4.09 -8.18 -15.06
CA ASP A 102 4.58 -7.19 -14.09
C ASP A 102 4.01 -7.45 -12.70
N PHE A 103 2.73 -7.76 -12.61
CA PHE A 103 2.09 -8.12 -11.34
C PHE A 103 2.72 -9.35 -10.70
N LYS A 104 2.93 -10.41 -11.45
CA LYS A 104 3.58 -11.63 -10.96
C LYS A 104 5.00 -11.37 -10.48
N LYS A 105 5.75 -10.57 -11.21
CA LYS A 105 7.11 -10.16 -10.83
C LYS A 105 7.08 -9.35 -9.53
N TYR A 106 6.20 -8.36 -9.43
CA TYR A 106 6.03 -7.55 -8.23
C TYR A 106 5.72 -8.40 -7.00
N VAL A 107 4.78 -9.33 -7.11
CA VAL A 107 4.42 -10.25 -6.03
C VAL A 107 5.61 -11.11 -5.62
N SER A 108 6.37 -11.65 -6.58
CA SER A 108 7.52 -12.51 -6.28
C SER A 108 8.66 -11.77 -5.56
N GLU A 109 8.85 -10.49 -5.85
CA GLU A 109 9.92 -9.67 -5.29
C GLU A 109 9.55 -9.02 -3.95
N ASN A 110 8.26 -8.77 -3.70
CA ASN A 110 7.80 -7.94 -2.58
C ASN A 110 6.89 -8.65 -1.57
N CYS A 111 6.53 -9.90 -1.79
CA CYS A 111 5.72 -10.65 -0.83
C CYS A 111 6.54 -11.21 0.32
N ILE A 112 5.94 -11.19 1.50
CA ILE A 112 6.48 -11.89 2.67
C ILE A 112 6.53 -13.38 2.36
N ARG A 113 7.72 -13.94 2.37
CA ARG A 113 7.89 -15.38 2.20
C ARG A 113 7.58 -16.07 3.52
N ARG A 114 6.55 -16.88 3.53
CA ARG A 114 6.32 -17.79 4.66
C ARG A 114 7.46 -18.81 4.67
N PRO A 115 8.08 -19.09 5.84
CA PRO A 115 9.01 -20.19 5.95
C PRO A 115 8.31 -21.48 5.49
N SER A 116 9.01 -22.30 4.73
CA SER A 116 8.46 -23.62 4.39
C SER A 116 8.25 -24.42 5.68
N PRO A 117 7.25 -25.27 5.75
CA PRO A 117 7.05 -26.16 6.90
C PRO A 117 8.31 -26.97 7.25
N GLU A 118 9.08 -27.33 6.25
CA GLU A 118 10.33 -28.08 6.40
C GLU A 118 11.43 -27.25 7.04
N ALA A 119 11.53 -25.97 6.72
CA ALA A 119 12.54 -25.06 7.28
C ALA A 119 12.36 -24.84 8.78
N ASN A 120 11.15 -24.99 9.30
CA ASN A 120 10.86 -24.81 10.73
C ASN A 120 10.95 -26.10 11.54
N GLY A 121 11.30 -27.22 10.93
CA GLY A 121 11.35 -28.50 11.61
C GLY A 121 10.02 -28.94 12.24
N VAL A 122 8.95 -28.33 11.88
CA VAL A 122 7.62 -28.64 12.39
C VAL A 122 7.00 -29.74 11.57
N MET A 123 6.90 -30.90 12.16
CA MET A 123 6.12 -31.98 11.58
C MET A 123 4.62 -31.65 11.69
N ARG A 124 4.04 -31.38 10.57
CA ARG A 124 2.60 -31.24 10.49
C ARG A 124 1.99 -32.60 10.32
N GLY A 125 1.82 -33.23 11.37
CA GLY A 125 1.11 -34.48 11.35
C GLY A 125 -0.30 -34.24 10.84
N ARG A 126 -0.61 -34.59 9.93
CA ARG A 126 -1.83 -34.73 9.60
C ARG A 126 -2.90 -34.12 10.01
#